data_e65b7f05c86d3c590ebaf6a2bf815d41
#
_entry.id   e65b7f05c86d3c590ebaf6a2bf815d41
#
_cell.length_a   1.000
_cell.length_b   1.000
_cell.length_c   1.000
_cell.angle_alpha   90.00
_cell.angle_beta   90.00
_cell.angle_gamma   90.00
#
_symmetry.space_group_name_H-M   'P 1'
#
loop_
_entity.id
_entity.type
_entity.pdbx_description
1 polymer ?
#
loop_
_entity_poly.entity_id
_entity_poly.type
_entity_poly.pdbx_seq_one_letter_code
_entity_poly.pdbx_strand_id
1 'polypeptide(L)'
;MVLSGVKESEVEAMDQTEKLIIDIIDQHRDEIIEFARDIYTHAELGYKEFRTSQKFVNKMKELGLHTETGFAITGVKAYLNEEKKENASLALLGELDALRIPEHAYVNPETDAAHCCGHHAQMAGIFGAALALTVPEIAEKLGGQVVFFATPAEEYGEIEFKNQLR
;
A
#
# COMPACT_ATOMS: atom_id res chain seq x y z
N MET A 1 10.99 -10.02 -18.68
CA MET A 1 10.59 -9.13 -19.80
C MET A 1 11.10 -7.75 -19.41
N VAL A 2 12.31 -7.41 -19.85
CA VAL A 2 12.91 -6.08 -19.60
C VAL A 2 12.01 -5.05 -20.26
N LEU A 3 11.66 -3.97 -19.54
CA LEU A 3 10.98 -2.81 -20.09
C LEU A 3 11.87 -2.19 -21.19
N SER A 4 11.71 -2.68 -22.41
CA SER A 4 12.38 -2.17 -23.60
C SER A 4 11.75 -0.85 -24.01
N GLY A 5 12.14 0.25 -23.40
CA GLY A 5 11.61 1.58 -23.72
C GLY A 5 12.31 2.76 -23.07
N VAL A 6 13.07 2.54 -22.01
CA VAL A 6 13.88 3.61 -21.40
C VAL A 6 15.20 3.69 -22.19
N LYS A 7 15.47 4.85 -22.79
CA LYS A 7 16.73 5.06 -23.51
C LYS A 7 17.90 5.03 -22.52
N GLU A 8 19.01 4.39 -22.87
CA GLU A 8 20.22 4.37 -22.05
C GLU A 8 20.64 5.78 -21.57
N SER A 9 20.40 6.83 -22.37
CA SER A 9 20.65 8.23 -21.99
C SER A 9 19.77 8.76 -20.85
N GLU A 10 18.61 8.15 -20.56
CA GLU A 10 17.72 8.55 -19.44
C GLU A 10 18.17 7.89 -18.14
N VAL A 11 18.76 6.67 -18.23
CA VAL A 11 19.32 5.97 -17.07
C VAL A 11 20.64 6.63 -16.60
N GLU A 12 21.42 7.23 -17.51
CA GLU A 12 22.63 7.98 -17.15
C GLU A 12 22.32 9.31 -16.41
N ALA A 13 21.10 9.84 -16.55
CA ALA A 13 20.68 11.10 -15.90
C ALA A 13 20.15 10.92 -14.47
N MET A 14 19.91 9.66 -14.02
CA MET A 14 19.38 9.38 -12.67
C MET A 14 20.43 9.67 -11.60
N ASP A 15 19.98 10.32 -10.52
CA ASP A 15 20.85 10.51 -9.35
C ASP A 15 21.07 9.20 -8.56
N GLN A 16 22.02 9.23 -7.62
CA GLN A 16 22.36 8.05 -6.82
C GLN A 16 21.18 7.59 -5.92
N THR A 17 20.34 8.50 -5.51
CA THR A 17 19.18 8.18 -4.66
C THR A 17 18.10 7.49 -5.48
N GLU A 18 17.84 7.94 -6.69
CA GLU A 18 16.90 7.30 -7.62
C GLU A 18 17.33 5.88 -7.97
N LYS A 19 18.62 5.68 -8.25
CA LYS A 19 19.20 4.34 -8.49
C LYS A 19 19.03 3.42 -7.29
N LEU A 20 19.31 3.92 -6.09
CA LEU A 20 19.17 3.14 -4.85
C LEU A 20 17.69 2.73 -4.62
N ILE A 21 16.72 3.62 -4.87
CA ILE A 21 15.30 3.32 -4.77
C ILE A 21 14.92 2.17 -5.73
N ILE A 22 15.35 2.23 -6.97
CA ILE A 22 15.07 1.19 -7.97
C ILE A 22 15.69 -0.13 -7.57
N ASP A 23 16.96 -0.13 -7.15
CA ASP A 23 17.68 -1.34 -6.73
C ASP A 23 16.98 -2.02 -5.56
N ILE A 24 16.46 -1.25 -4.58
CA ILE A 24 15.72 -1.78 -3.43
C ILE A 24 14.40 -2.42 -3.89
N ILE A 25 13.65 -1.73 -4.75
CA ILE A 25 12.38 -2.26 -5.28
C ILE A 25 12.63 -3.54 -6.07
N ASP A 26 13.68 -3.60 -6.88
CA ASP A 26 14.03 -4.79 -7.65
C ASP A 26 14.48 -5.95 -6.75
N GLN A 27 15.24 -5.68 -5.69
CA GLN A 27 15.63 -6.69 -4.70
C GLN A 27 14.43 -7.29 -3.97
N HIS A 28 13.39 -6.50 -3.69
CA HIS A 28 12.18 -6.92 -2.99
C HIS A 28 11.01 -7.26 -3.94
N ARG A 29 11.29 -7.37 -5.23
CA ARG A 29 10.27 -7.57 -6.28
C ARG A 29 9.33 -8.73 -5.98
N ASP A 30 9.86 -9.88 -5.61
CA ASP A 30 9.04 -11.08 -5.39
C ASP A 30 8.18 -10.93 -4.13
N GLU A 31 8.69 -10.28 -3.10
CA GLU A 31 7.95 -9.97 -1.87
C GLU A 31 6.79 -8.99 -2.14
N ILE A 32 7.03 -7.96 -2.94
CA ILE A 32 6.01 -6.97 -3.34
C ILE A 32 4.91 -7.66 -4.16
N ILE A 33 5.29 -8.51 -5.12
CA ILE A 33 4.34 -9.26 -5.95
C ILE A 33 3.52 -10.23 -5.09
N GLU A 34 4.14 -10.94 -4.16
CA GLU A 34 3.44 -11.87 -3.28
C GLU A 34 2.49 -11.15 -2.32
N PHE A 35 2.87 -9.96 -1.83
CA PHE A 35 1.98 -9.12 -1.05
C PHE A 35 0.71 -8.75 -1.83
N ALA A 36 0.86 -8.35 -3.12
CA ALA A 36 -0.27 -8.06 -3.99
C ALA A 36 -1.14 -9.28 -4.26
N ARG A 37 -0.54 -10.43 -4.57
CA ARG A 37 -1.23 -11.68 -4.87
C ARG A 37 -2.03 -12.19 -3.69
N ASP A 38 -1.47 -12.10 -2.50
CA ASP A 38 -2.15 -12.52 -1.29
C ASP A 38 -3.39 -11.66 -1.02
N ILE A 39 -3.32 -10.34 -1.18
CA ILE A 39 -4.48 -9.45 -1.07
C ILE A 39 -5.51 -9.79 -2.16
N TYR A 40 -5.06 -9.97 -3.40
CA TYR A 40 -5.91 -10.30 -4.55
C TYR A 40 -6.73 -11.57 -4.34
N THR A 41 -6.13 -12.62 -3.75
CA THR A 41 -6.78 -13.91 -3.53
C THR A 41 -7.62 -13.98 -2.25
N HIS A 42 -7.52 -12.96 -1.38
CA HIS A 42 -8.28 -12.88 -0.13
C HIS A 42 -9.06 -11.57 -0.06
N ALA A 43 -9.79 -11.28 -1.13
CA ALA A 43 -10.54 -10.05 -1.28
C ALA A 43 -11.57 -9.87 -0.16
N GLU A 44 -11.65 -8.66 0.40
CA GLU A 44 -12.56 -8.25 1.45
C GLU A 44 -13.36 -7.02 1.02
N LEU A 45 -14.63 -6.96 1.41
CA LEU A 45 -15.50 -5.84 1.10
C LEU A 45 -15.23 -4.65 2.02
N GLY A 46 -15.60 -3.46 1.58
CA GLY A 46 -15.41 -2.22 2.31
C GLY A 46 -15.91 -2.26 3.76
N TYR A 47 -15.16 -1.65 4.68
CA TYR A 47 -15.30 -1.69 6.13
C TYR A 47 -15.14 -3.08 6.78
N LYS A 48 -14.80 -4.11 6.02
CA LYS A 48 -14.55 -5.48 6.47
C LYS A 48 -13.15 -5.99 6.11
N GLU A 49 -12.28 -5.10 5.68
CA GLU A 49 -10.90 -5.36 5.21
C GLU A 49 -9.94 -5.65 6.39
N PHE A 50 -10.42 -6.43 7.38
CA PHE A 50 -9.67 -6.67 8.62
C PHE A 50 -8.36 -7.41 8.39
N ARG A 51 -8.37 -8.42 7.50
CA ARG A 51 -7.19 -9.20 7.16
C ARG A 51 -6.18 -8.37 6.37
N THR A 52 -6.64 -7.67 5.34
CA THR A 52 -5.80 -6.81 4.50
C THR A 52 -5.18 -5.67 5.31
N SER A 53 -5.98 -5.02 6.15
CA SER A 53 -5.54 -4.01 7.12
C SER A 53 -4.43 -4.55 8.04
N GLN A 54 -4.66 -5.72 8.68
CA GLN A 54 -3.69 -6.32 9.59
C GLN A 54 -2.40 -6.73 8.87
N LYS A 55 -2.50 -7.24 7.64
CA LYS A 55 -1.34 -7.57 6.80
C LYS A 55 -0.49 -6.33 6.52
N PHE A 56 -1.14 -5.21 6.18
CA PHE A 56 -0.44 -3.93 5.98
C PHE A 56 0.24 -3.45 7.27
N VAL A 57 -0.47 -3.46 8.40
CA VAL A 57 0.12 -3.13 9.72
C VAL A 57 1.38 -3.94 10.01
N ASN A 58 1.32 -5.26 9.76
CA ASN A 58 2.47 -6.13 10.02
C ASN A 58 3.67 -5.73 9.16
N LYS A 59 3.47 -5.49 7.86
CA LYS A 59 4.53 -5.04 6.95
C LYS A 59 5.13 -3.70 7.36
N MET A 60 4.31 -2.73 7.74
CA MET A 60 4.80 -1.42 8.20
C MET A 60 5.60 -1.53 9.51
N LYS A 61 5.16 -2.39 10.43
CA LYS A 61 5.90 -2.67 11.68
C LYS A 61 7.21 -3.40 11.46
N GLU A 62 7.28 -4.34 10.50
CA GLU A 62 8.52 -5.01 10.09
C GLU A 62 9.57 -4.00 9.60
N LEU A 63 9.12 -2.89 8.99
CA LEU A 63 9.97 -1.77 8.57
C LEU A 63 10.27 -0.77 9.70
N GLY A 64 9.84 -1.03 10.92
CA GLY A 64 10.10 -0.17 12.08
C GLY A 64 9.21 1.08 12.16
N LEU A 65 8.14 1.17 11.37
CA LEU A 65 7.26 2.32 11.33
C LEU A 65 6.25 2.31 12.48
N HIS A 66 5.99 3.48 13.06
CA HIS A 66 4.86 3.68 13.95
C HIS A 66 3.55 3.55 13.17
N THR A 67 2.58 2.81 13.70
CA THR A 67 1.30 2.56 13.03
C THR A 67 0.13 2.91 13.93
N GLU A 68 -0.87 3.58 13.35
CA GLU A 68 -2.18 3.83 13.95
C GLU A 68 -3.27 3.15 13.14
N THR A 69 -4.27 2.59 13.81
CA THR A 69 -5.36 1.80 13.19
C THR A 69 -6.72 2.30 13.60
N GLY A 70 -7.78 1.82 12.92
CA GLY A 70 -9.16 2.13 13.28
C GLY A 70 -9.72 3.38 12.59
N PHE A 71 -9.00 3.97 11.64
CA PHE A 71 -9.56 5.04 10.83
C PHE A 71 -10.70 4.50 9.96
N ALA A 72 -11.90 5.04 10.16
CA ALA A 72 -13.10 4.53 9.51
C ALA A 72 -13.18 2.98 9.53
N ILE A 73 -12.93 2.39 10.70
CA ILE A 73 -12.98 0.96 11.07
C ILE A 73 -11.68 0.22 10.76
N THR A 74 -11.28 0.08 9.50
CA THR A 74 -10.16 -0.76 9.06
C THR A 74 -8.96 0.03 8.54
N GLY A 75 -9.08 1.34 8.39
CA GLY A 75 -8.00 2.19 7.87
C GLY A 75 -6.78 2.24 8.78
N VAL A 76 -5.60 2.36 8.17
CA VAL A 76 -4.29 2.34 8.83
C VAL A 76 -3.44 3.48 8.32
N LYS A 77 -2.73 4.15 9.24
CA LYS A 77 -1.63 5.06 8.90
C LYS A 77 -0.32 4.51 9.47
N ALA A 78 0.73 4.59 8.70
CA ALA A 78 2.10 4.34 9.13
C ALA A 78 2.96 5.57 8.84
N TYR A 79 3.85 5.91 9.75
CA TYR A 79 4.56 7.19 9.76
C TYR A 79 6.07 6.98 9.65
N LEU A 80 6.67 7.63 8.65
CA LEU A 80 8.12 7.76 8.49
C LEU A 80 8.51 9.21 8.78
N ASN A 81 9.56 9.43 9.58
CA ASN A 81 10.06 10.74 10.01
C ASN A 81 8.97 11.59 10.70
N GLU A 82 8.23 10.99 11.64
CA GLU A 82 7.12 11.63 12.34
C GLU A 82 7.57 12.91 13.08
N GLU A 83 8.81 12.96 13.52
CA GLU A 83 9.42 14.13 14.15
C GLU A 83 9.56 15.35 13.22
N LYS A 84 9.49 15.13 11.89
CA LYS A 84 9.57 16.17 10.86
C LYS A 84 8.20 16.68 10.39
N LYS A 85 7.10 16.28 11.03
CA LYS A 85 5.72 16.59 10.59
C LYS A 85 5.43 18.08 10.44
N GLU A 86 6.07 18.92 11.23
CA GLU A 86 5.89 20.38 11.20
C GLU A 86 6.57 21.03 9.99
N ASN A 87 7.52 20.38 9.35
CA ASN A 87 8.20 20.89 8.17
C ASN A 87 7.32 20.70 6.94
N ALA A 88 6.90 19.46 6.69
CA ALA A 88 6.00 19.05 5.61
C ALA A 88 5.45 17.65 5.90
N SER A 89 4.29 17.33 5.35
CA SER A 89 3.73 15.98 5.39
C SER A 89 3.21 15.59 4.01
N LEU A 90 3.64 14.44 3.52
CA LEU A 90 3.16 13.82 2.28
C LEU A 90 2.47 12.51 2.61
N ALA A 91 1.27 12.29 2.08
CA ALA A 91 0.58 11.02 2.19
C ALA A 91 0.64 10.24 0.87
N LEU A 92 1.03 8.96 0.97
CA LEU A 92 0.86 7.97 -0.08
C LEU A 92 -0.36 7.12 0.29
N LEU A 93 -1.42 7.21 -0.53
CA LEU A 93 -2.68 6.55 -0.28
C LEU A 93 -2.84 5.30 -1.15
N GLY A 94 -3.41 4.25 -0.57
CA GLY A 94 -3.90 3.07 -1.27
C GLY A 94 -5.16 2.57 -0.60
N GLU A 95 -5.96 1.86 -1.34
CA GLU A 95 -7.30 1.45 -0.97
C GLU A 95 -7.31 -0.04 -0.62
N LEU A 96 -8.10 -0.40 0.41
CA LEU A 96 -8.09 -1.75 0.98
C LEU A 96 -9.15 -2.66 0.38
N ASP A 97 -10.30 -2.06 -0.01
CA ASP A 97 -11.52 -2.79 -0.33
C ASP A 97 -11.53 -3.43 -1.72
N ALA A 98 -12.42 -4.38 -1.87
CA ALA A 98 -12.76 -5.07 -3.11
C ALA A 98 -14.23 -4.86 -3.44
N LEU A 99 -14.58 -5.11 -4.69
CA LEU A 99 -15.94 -5.04 -5.20
C LEU A 99 -16.70 -6.36 -4.99
N ARG A 100 -18.01 -6.29 -4.88
CA ARG A 100 -18.88 -7.47 -4.89
C ARG A 100 -19.15 -7.89 -6.34
N ILE A 101 -18.44 -8.93 -6.82
CA ILE A 101 -18.54 -9.43 -8.20
C ILE A 101 -18.57 -10.96 -8.18
N PRO A 102 -19.75 -11.59 -7.99
CA PRO A 102 -19.88 -13.05 -7.82
C PRO A 102 -19.37 -13.87 -9.01
N GLU A 103 -19.37 -13.28 -10.22
CA GLU A 103 -18.94 -13.97 -11.46
C GLU A 103 -17.42 -13.91 -11.69
N HIS A 104 -16.66 -13.27 -10.81
CA HIS A 104 -15.21 -13.13 -10.99
C HIS A 104 -14.50 -14.48 -10.74
N ALA A 105 -13.49 -14.80 -11.57
CA ALA A 105 -12.76 -16.06 -11.49
C ALA A 105 -12.04 -16.31 -10.15
N TYR A 106 -11.69 -15.25 -9.43
CA TYR A 106 -11.02 -15.28 -8.11
C TYR A 106 -11.89 -14.64 -7.03
N VAL A 107 -13.20 -14.81 -7.14
CA VAL A 107 -14.14 -14.31 -6.13
C VAL A 107 -13.96 -15.03 -4.79
N ASN A 108 -14.06 -14.30 -3.71
CA ASN A 108 -14.20 -14.90 -2.38
C ASN A 108 -15.61 -15.53 -2.28
N PRO A 109 -15.73 -16.87 -2.17
CA PRO A 109 -17.04 -17.54 -2.24
C PRO A 109 -17.96 -17.27 -1.04
N GLU A 110 -17.43 -16.70 0.05
CA GLU A 110 -18.22 -16.38 1.24
C GLU A 110 -18.85 -14.98 1.18
N THR A 111 -18.17 -14.05 0.47
CA THR A 111 -18.53 -12.62 0.50
C THR A 111 -18.85 -12.05 -0.88
N ASP A 112 -18.62 -12.81 -1.96
CA ASP A 112 -18.65 -12.37 -3.34
C ASP A 112 -17.63 -11.24 -3.67
N ALA A 113 -16.65 -11.04 -2.81
CA ALA A 113 -15.63 -10.00 -3.01
C ALA A 113 -14.59 -10.42 -4.04
N ALA A 114 -14.21 -9.50 -4.92
CA ALA A 114 -13.14 -9.67 -5.89
C ALA A 114 -12.41 -8.36 -6.17
N HIS A 115 -11.09 -8.41 -6.29
CA HIS A 115 -10.28 -7.24 -6.65
C HIS A 115 -10.29 -7.01 -8.16
N CYS A 116 -11.16 -6.13 -8.63
CA CYS A 116 -11.31 -5.77 -10.05
C CYS A 116 -10.86 -4.34 -10.36
N CYS A 117 -10.79 -3.46 -9.36
CA CYS A 117 -10.38 -2.07 -9.52
C CYS A 117 -8.86 -1.86 -9.47
N GLY A 118 -8.12 -2.78 -8.83
CA GLY A 118 -6.66 -2.71 -8.76
C GLY A 118 -6.11 -2.29 -7.39
N HIS A 119 -6.93 -2.18 -6.34
CA HIS A 119 -6.51 -1.76 -4.99
C HIS A 119 -5.39 -2.64 -4.41
N HIS A 120 -5.39 -3.95 -4.67
CA HIS A 120 -4.29 -4.85 -4.30
C HIS A 120 -2.94 -4.42 -4.91
N ALA A 121 -2.94 -3.86 -6.12
CA ALA A 121 -1.73 -3.36 -6.77
C ALA A 121 -1.31 -2.00 -6.20
N GLN A 122 -2.26 -1.12 -5.86
CA GLN A 122 -1.98 0.13 -5.15
C GLN A 122 -1.32 -0.16 -3.78
N MET A 123 -1.87 -1.11 -3.01
CA MET A 123 -1.31 -1.50 -1.71
C MET A 123 0.11 -2.06 -1.83
N ALA A 124 0.39 -2.83 -2.90
CA ALA A 124 1.74 -3.30 -3.19
C ALA A 124 2.68 -2.15 -3.59
N GLY A 125 2.19 -1.16 -4.34
CA GLY A 125 2.94 0.05 -4.65
C GLY A 125 3.34 0.84 -3.41
N ILE A 126 2.42 1.01 -2.45
CA ILE A 126 2.72 1.66 -1.16
C ILE A 126 3.73 0.85 -0.35
N PHE A 127 3.60 -0.47 -0.32
CA PHE A 127 4.57 -1.33 0.37
C PHE A 127 5.95 -1.22 -0.27
N GLY A 128 6.06 -1.24 -1.60
CA GLY A 128 7.32 -1.02 -2.31
C GLY A 128 7.92 0.36 -2.02
N ALA A 129 7.10 1.41 -1.99
CA ALA A 129 7.55 2.74 -1.59
C ALA A 129 8.05 2.77 -0.14
N ALA A 130 7.36 2.09 0.79
CA ALA A 130 7.79 2.00 2.18
C ALA A 130 9.13 1.28 2.32
N LEU A 131 9.33 0.16 1.61
CA LEU A 131 10.61 -0.56 1.57
C LEU A 131 11.78 0.36 1.16
N ALA A 132 11.59 1.15 0.11
CA ALA A 132 12.63 2.04 -0.37
C ALA A 132 12.85 3.26 0.55
N LEU A 133 11.76 3.94 0.95
CA LEU A 133 11.86 5.20 1.69
C LEU A 133 12.31 5.02 3.15
N THR A 134 12.19 3.82 3.73
CA THR A 134 12.66 3.52 5.10
C THR A 134 14.16 3.24 5.18
N VAL A 135 14.84 3.07 4.04
CA VAL A 135 16.31 2.92 4.04
C VAL A 135 16.96 4.19 4.57
N PRO A 136 17.87 4.12 5.56
CA PRO A 136 18.43 5.29 6.22
C PRO A 136 18.99 6.34 5.28
N GLU A 137 19.73 5.93 4.24
CA GLU A 137 20.34 6.82 3.24
C GLU A 137 19.33 7.63 2.43
N ILE A 138 18.06 7.17 2.39
CA ILE A 138 16.94 7.86 1.73
C ILE A 138 16.13 8.63 2.78
N ALA A 139 15.74 7.98 3.87
CA ALA A 139 14.91 8.57 4.93
C ALA A 139 15.50 9.86 5.52
N GLU A 140 16.82 9.90 5.71
CA GLU A 140 17.53 11.08 6.24
C GLU A 140 17.47 12.29 5.32
N LYS A 141 17.40 12.07 4.00
CA LYS A 141 17.31 13.12 2.99
C LYS A 141 15.91 13.73 2.86
N LEU A 142 14.87 13.06 3.38
CA LEU A 142 13.52 13.57 3.33
C LEU A 142 13.36 14.76 4.27
N GLY A 143 12.91 15.88 3.73
CA GLY A 143 12.73 17.12 4.48
C GLY A 143 11.50 17.17 5.38
N GLY A 144 10.62 16.17 5.30
CA GLY A 144 9.34 16.09 6.03
C GLY A 144 8.94 14.66 6.37
N GLN A 145 7.72 14.54 6.88
CA GLN A 145 7.08 13.26 7.21
C GLN A 145 6.51 12.62 5.94
N VAL A 146 6.57 11.28 5.86
CA VAL A 146 5.76 10.50 4.90
C VAL A 146 4.76 9.65 5.67
N VAL A 147 3.50 9.69 5.23
CA VAL A 147 2.40 8.88 5.79
C VAL A 147 1.98 7.86 4.74
N PHE A 148 2.14 6.59 5.03
CA PHE A 148 1.58 5.50 4.23
C PHE A 148 0.17 5.22 4.75
N PHE A 149 -0.84 5.53 3.95
CA PHE A 149 -2.23 5.49 4.37
C PHE A 149 -3.03 4.45 3.58
N ALA A 150 -3.42 3.38 4.28
CA ALA A 150 -4.35 2.37 3.77
C ALA A 150 -5.78 2.83 4.07
N THR A 151 -6.52 3.18 3.03
CA THR A 151 -7.87 3.79 3.10
C THR A 151 -8.93 2.71 2.93
N PRO A 152 -9.94 2.63 3.81
CA PRO A 152 -11.02 1.65 3.68
C PRO A 152 -12.16 2.14 2.80
N ALA A 153 -12.88 1.19 2.19
CA ALA A 153 -14.21 1.38 1.60
C ALA A 153 -14.32 2.52 0.60
N GLU A 154 -13.38 2.63 -0.32
CA GLU A 154 -13.35 3.65 -1.37
C GLU A 154 -14.53 3.46 -2.34
N GLU A 155 -14.90 2.21 -2.64
CA GLU A 155 -15.96 1.84 -3.59
C GLU A 155 -17.38 2.06 -3.06
N TYR A 156 -17.54 2.47 -1.80
CA TYR A 156 -18.84 2.75 -1.14
C TYR A 156 -19.84 1.58 -1.10
N GLY A 157 -19.43 0.37 -1.43
CA GLY A 157 -20.31 -0.80 -1.54
C GLY A 157 -21.01 -1.22 -0.25
N GLU A 158 -20.43 -0.93 0.91
CA GLU A 158 -20.88 -1.41 2.22
C GLU A 158 -21.27 -0.27 3.19
N ILE A 159 -21.79 0.83 2.69
CA ILE A 159 -22.18 2.00 3.51
C ILE A 159 -23.21 1.64 4.58
N GLU A 160 -24.14 0.73 4.29
CA GLU A 160 -25.14 0.28 5.26
C GLU A 160 -24.52 -0.40 6.48
N PHE A 161 -23.47 -1.22 6.28
CA PHE A 161 -22.72 -1.85 7.37
C PHE A 161 -22.10 -0.79 8.30
N LYS A 162 -21.49 0.24 7.76
CA LYS A 162 -20.96 1.36 8.55
C LYS A 162 -22.03 2.04 9.40
N ASN A 163 -23.23 2.22 8.86
CA ASN A 163 -24.33 2.88 9.58
C ASN A 163 -24.88 2.03 10.73
N GLN A 164 -24.73 0.70 10.67
CA GLN A 164 -25.14 -0.21 11.76
C GLN A 164 -24.14 -0.18 12.95
N LEU A 165 -22.93 0.32 12.76
CA LEU A 165 -21.88 0.40 13.79
C LEU A 165 -21.90 1.75 14.56
N ARG A 166 -22.83 2.65 14.26
CA ARG A 166 -23.07 3.91 14.95
C ARG A 166 -24.17 3.75 15.99
#